data_57986f024518f2befcd953586e8ef981
#
_entry.id   57986f024518f2befcd953586e8ef981
#
_cell.length_a   1.000
_cell.length_b   1.000
_cell.length_c   1.000
_cell.angle_alpha   90.00
_cell.angle_beta   90.00
_cell.angle_gamma   90.00
#
_symmetry.space_group_name_H-M   'P 1'
#
loop_
_entity.id
_entity.type
_entity.pdbx_description
1 polymer ?
#
loop_
_entity_poly.entity_id
_entity_poly.type
_entity_poly.pdbx_seq_one_letter_code
_entity_poly.pdbx_strand_id
1 'polypeptide(L)'
;MLVLRSAALFLVAALFEIGGAWLVWQGVRGDGTGGGRGWIWIGAGVIALGAYGFVATLQPDGEFGRILAAYGGVFVAGSIVWGMVADGYRPDRWDVTGALVCLAGMALIMYAPRGH
;
A
#
# COMPACT_ATOMS: atom_id res chain seq x y z
N MET A 1 16.98 3.51 14.25
CA MET A 1 16.50 4.77 13.67
C MET A 1 16.13 4.65 12.20
N LEU A 2 17.04 4.12 11.37
CA LEU A 2 16.71 3.94 9.95
C LEU A 2 15.55 2.97 9.73
N VAL A 3 15.48 1.92 10.54
CA VAL A 3 14.38 0.95 10.41
C VAL A 3 13.04 1.59 10.73
N LEU A 4 12.99 2.40 11.80
CA LEU A 4 11.74 3.10 12.16
C LEU A 4 11.35 4.10 11.09
N ARG A 5 12.30 4.84 10.55
CA ARG A 5 12.05 5.78 9.48
C ARG A 5 11.53 5.07 8.23
N SER A 6 12.20 3.98 7.87
CA SER A 6 11.81 3.19 6.72
C SER A 6 10.39 2.62 6.89
N ALA A 7 10.11 2.05 8.06
CA ALA A 7 8.78 1.49 8.33
C ALA A 7 7.70 2.56 8.28
N ALA A 8 7.97 3.74 8.85
CA ALA A 8 7.01 4.85 8.82
C ALA A 8 6.74 5.30 7.38
N LEU A 9 7.79 5.37 6.55
CA LEU A 9 7.63 5.75 5.15
C LEU A 9 6.84 4.71 4.37
N PHE A 10 7.04 3.41 4.66
CA PHE A 10 6.22 2.37 4.04
C PHE A 10 4.74 2.53 4.41
N LEU A 11 4.45 2.85 5.67
CA LEU A 11 3.06 3.05 6.08
C LEU A 11 2.44 4.26 5.40
N VAL A 12 3.17 5.38 5.34
CA VAL A 12 2.68 6.59 4.68
C VAL A 12 2.45 6.32 3.20
N ALA A 13 3.42 5.68 2.54
CA ALA A 13 3.30 5.36 1.12
C ALA A 13 2.12 4.43 0.87
N ALA A 14 1.92 3.43 1.75
CA ALA A 14 0.81 2.50 1.60
C ALA A 14 -0.53 3.23 1.72
N LEU A 15 -0.63 4.20 2.63
CA LEU A 15 -1.86 4.99 2.76
C LEU A 15 -2.17 5.76 1.48
N PHE A 16 -1.15 6.39 0.87
CA PHE A 16 -1.35 7.11 -0.39
C PHE A 16 -1.66 6.15 -1.53
N GLU A 17 -0.96 5.02 -1.60
CA GLU A 17 -1.15 4.05 -2.67
C GLU A 17 -2.53 3.38 -2.58
N ILE A 18 -2.85 2.85 -1.42
CA ILE A 18 -4.11 2.13 -1.23
C ILE A 18 -5.28 3.11 -1.21
N GLY A 19 -5.13 4.21 -0.48
CA GLY A 19 -6.17 5.23 -0.41
C GLY A 19 -6.41 5.87 -1.76
N GLY A 20 -5.34 6.14 -2.52
CA GLY A 20 -5.47 6.70 -3.86
C GLY A 20 -6.19 5.75 -4.81
N ALA A 21 -5.82 4.47 -4.79
CA ALA A 21 -6.48 3.46 -5.61
C ALA A 21 -7.95 3.31 -5.22
N TRP A 22 -8.24 3.34 -3.93
CA TRP A 22 -9.61 3.26 -3.43
C TRP A 22 -10.44 4.46 -3.89
N LEU A 23 -9.85 5.67 -3.87
CA LEU A 23 -10.56 6.87 -4.34
C LEU A 23 -10.90 6.76 -5.82
N VAL A 24 -9.97 6.26 -6.64
CA VAL A 24 -10.23 6.04 -8.05
C VAL A 24 -11.32 4.98 -8.22
N TRP A 25 -11.25 3.90 -7.45
CA TRP A 25 -12.26 2.85 -7.47
C TRP A 25 -13.64 3.42 -7.16
N GLN A 26 -13.75 4.20 -6.10
CA GLN A 26 -15.02 4.82 -5.72
C GLN A 26 -15.50 5.80 -6.78
N GLY A 27 -14.58 6.54 -7.39
CA GLY A 27 -14.92 7.48 -8.44
C GLY A 27 -15.47 6.82 -9.68
N VAL A 28 -14.93 5.66 -10.05
CA VAL A 28 -15.33 4.94 -11.27
C VAL A 28 -16.46 3.95 -11.00
N ARG A 29 -16.34 3.12 -9.97
CA ARG A 29 -17.26 2.01 -9.71
C ARG A 29 -18.24 2.27 -8.58
N GLY A 30 -17.87 3.12 -7.66
CA GLY A 30 -18.69 3.37 -6.48
C GLY A 30 -18.80 2.12 -5.62
N ASP A 31 -19.94 1.97 -4.96
CA ASP A 31 -20.21 0.85 -4.06
C ASP A 31 -20.92 -0.31 -4.76
N GLY A 32 -21.01 -0.27 -6.06
CA GLY A 32 -21.65 -1.33 -6.84
C GLY A 32 -23.13 -1.16 -7.08
N THR A 33 -23.69 -0.05 -6.62
CA THR A 33 -25.15 0.17 -6.71
C THR A 33 -25.57 1.06 -7.86
N GLY A 34 -24.70 1.29 -8.84
CA GLY A 34 -25.16 1.94 -10.04
C GLY A 34 -24.38 3.12 -10.54
N GLY A 35 -23.18 3.32 -10.07
CA GLY A 35 -22.35 4.37 -10.63
C GLY A 35 -21.29 4.87 -9.66
N GLY A 36 -20.28 5.48 -10.21
CA GLY A 36 -19.19 6.02 -9.43
C GLY A 36 -19.54 7.36 -8.79
N ARG A 37 -18.67 7.81 -7.92
CA ARG A 37 -18.85 9.07 -7.20
C ARG A 37 -18.36 10.29 -7.97
N GLY A 38 -17.71 10.06 -9.12
CA GLY A 38 -17.41 11.12 -10.06
C GLY A 38 -15.96 11.60 -10.07
N TRP A 39 -15.75 12.67 -10.81
CA TRP A 39 -14.39 13.13 -11.16
C TRP A 39 -13.58 13.65 -9.99
N ILE A 40 -14.24 14.23 -8.98
CA ILE A 40 -13.50 14.74 -7.81
C ILE A 40 -12.80 13.58 -7.09
N TRP A 41 -13.49 12.46 -6.94
CA TRP A 41 -12.91 11.28 -6.31
C TRP A 41 -11.77 10.71 -7.15
N ILE A 42 -11.95 10.64 -8.47
CA ILE A 42 -10.90 10.16 -9.37
C ILE A 42 -9.69 11.07 -9.30
N GLY A 43 -9.89 12.41 -9.36
CA GLY A 43 -8.80 13.36 -9.30
C GLY A 43 -8.03 13.28 -8.00
N ALA A 44 -8.73 13.19 -6.87
CA ALA A 44 -8.11 13.05 -5.56
C ALA A 44 -7.26 11.77 -5.49
N GLY A 45 -7.79 10.68 -6.06
CA GLY A 45 -7.05 9.42 -6.09
C GLY A 45 -5.79 9.50 -6.93
N VAL A 46 -5.87 10.13 -8.09
CA VAL A 46 -4.70 10.31 -8.97
C VAL A 46 -3.62 11.13 -8.26
N ILE A 47 -4.01 12.20 -7.56
CA ILE A 47 -3.06 13.02 -6.80
C ILE A 47 -2.41 12.19 -5.70
N ALA A 48 -3.18 11.40 -4.97
CA ALA A 48 -2.65 10.55 -3.90
C ALA A 48 -1.67 9.51 -4.46
N LEU A 49 -1.99 8.90 -5.59
CA LEU A 49 -1.11 7.93 -6.23
C LEU A 49 0.20 8.57 -6.69
N GLY A 50 0.12 9.82 -7.20
CA GLY A 50 1.32 10.56 -7.57
C GLY A 50 2.18 10.87 -6.34
N ALA A 51 1.54 11.27 -5.24
CA ALA A 51 2.26 11.55 -4.00
C ALA A 51 2.97 10.30 -3.46
N TYR A 52 2.36 9.14 -3.60
CA TYR A 52 3.01 7.87 -3.22
C TYR A 52 4.37 7.72 -3.90
N GLY A 53 4.45 8.02 -5.19
CA GLY A 53 5.72 7.93 -5.90
C GLY A 53 6.81 8.79 -5.30
N PHE A 54 6.46 10.02 -4.90
CA PHE A 54 7.42 10.92 -4.26
C PHE A 54 7.81 10.44 -2.86
N VAL A 55 6.84 9.94 -2.08
CA VAL A 55 7.15 9.43 -0.74
C VAL A 55 8.15 8.28 -0.82
N ALA A 56 8.03 7.43 -1.83
CA ALA A 56 8.95 6.31 -2.01
C ALA A 56 10.40 6.76 -2.14
N THR A 57 10.64 7.94 -2.72
CA THR A 57 12.01 8.44 -2.89
C THR A 57 12.67 8.84 -1.57
N LEU A 58 11.90 8.93 -0.50
CA LEU A 58 12.43 9.32 0.83
C LEU A 58 12.98 8.14 1.62
N GLN A 59 12.84 6.92 1.11
CA GLN A 59 13.40 5.74 1.77
C GLN A 59 14.92 5.84 1.86
N PRO A 60 15.51 5.42 2.99
CA PRO A 60 16.97 5.48 3.15
C PRO A 60 17.72 4.53 2.21
N ASP A 61 17.11 3.43 1.77
CA ASP A 61 17.74 2.53 0.81
C ASP A 61 17.66 3.15 -0.59
N GLY A 62 18.76 3.11 -1.35
CA GLY A 62 18.81 3.68 -2.68
C GLY A 62 18.47 2.73 -3.82
N GLU A 63 18.14 1.46 -3.50
CA GLU A 63 17.86 0.47 -4.54
C GLU A 63 16.36 0.47 -4.87
N PHE A 64 16.02 1.09 -5.98
CA PHE A 64 14.62 1.26 -6.40
C PHE A 64 13.87 -0.08 -6.46
N GLY A 65 14.48 -1.11 -7.05
CA GLY A 65 13.81 -2.40 -7.17
C GLY A 65 13.50 -3.05 -5.83
N ARG A 66 14.44 -2.91 -4.90
CA ARG A 66 14.25 -3.45 -3.54
C ARG A 66 13.11 -2.74 -2.83
N ILE A 67 13.08 -1.41 -2.93
CA ILE A 67 12.04 -0.61 -2.30
C ILE A 67 10.67 -0.99 -2.85
N LEU A 68 10.53 -1.09 -4.17
CA LEU A 68 9.24 -1.41 -4.76
C LEU A 68 8.80 -2.85 -4.46
N ALA A 69 9.77 -3.79 -4.39
CA ALA A 69 9.44 -5.16 -4.01
C ALA A 69 8.90 -5.21 -2.59
N ALA A 70 9.51 -4.45 -1.68
CA ALA A 70 9.04 -4.38 -0.30
C ALA A 70 7.66 -3.74 -0.20
N TYR A 71 7.40 -2.70 -0.99
CA TYR A 71 6.07 -2.08 -1.01
C TYR A 71 4.99 -3.06 -1.43
N GLY A 72 5.32 -4.01 -2.32
CA GLY A 72 4.36 -5.05 -2.70
C GLY A 72 3.84 -5.83 -1.50
N GLY A 73 4.72 -6.22 -0.59
CA GLY A 73 4.32 -6.93 0.62
C GLY A 73 3.45 -6.07 1.55
N VAL A 74 3.88 -4.83 1.75
CA VAL A 74 3.09 -3.89 2.57
C VAL A 74 1.74 -3.62 1.92
N PHE A 75 1.72 -3.49 0.60
CA PHE A 75 0.49 -3.25 -0.15
C PHE A 75 -0.53 -4.36 0.06
N VAL A 76 -0.09 -5.62 0.00
CA VAL A 76 -1.01 -6.75 0.18
C VAL A 76 -1.65 -6.71 1.56
N ALA A 77 -0.84 -6.58 2.60
CA ALA A 77 -1.37 -6.54 3.97
C ALA A 77 -2.23 -5.31 4.21
N GLY A 78 -1.77 -4.16 3.74
CA GLY A 78 -2.49 -2.90 3.90
C GLY A 78 -3.81 -2.88 3.16
N SER A 79 -3.87 -3.50 1.99
CA SER A 79 -5.11 -3.57 1.22
C SER A 79 -6.18 -4.37 1.96
N ILE A 80 -5.78 -5.46 2.59
CA ILE A 80 -6.73 -6.26 3.38
C ILE A 80 -7.25 -5.44 4.56
N VAL A 81 -6.36 -4.76 5.28
CA VAL A 81 -6.77 -3.93 6.42
C VAL A 81 -7.69 -2.81 5.96
N TRP A 82 -7.34 -2.15 4.86
CA TRP A 82 -8.16 -1.07 4.32
C TRP A 82 -9.56 -1.55 3.96
N GLY A 83 -9.65 -2.71 3.30
CA GLY A 83 -10.94 -3.29 2.95
C GLY A 83 -11.79 -3.59 4.19
N MET A 84 -11.16 -4.08 5.26
CA MET A 84 -11.86 -4.34 6.52
C MET A 84 -12.44 -3.07 7.12
N VAL A 85 -11.66 -2.00 7.10
CA VAL A 85 -12.05 -0.73 7.73
C VAL A 85 -13.02 0.06 6.86
N ALA A 86 -12.73 0.17 5.56
CA ALA A 86 -13.49 1.04 4.68
C ALA A 86 -14.72 0.36 4.08
N ASP A 87 -14.61 -0.92 3.74
CA ASP A 87 -15.64 -1.61 2.97
C ASP A 87 -16.27 -2.79 3.70
N GLY A 88 -15.89 -3.03 4.94
CA GLY A 88 -16.47 -4.15 5.71
C GLY A 88 -16.02 -5.52 5.23
N TYR A 89 -14.94 -5.59 4.47
CA TYR A 89 -14.40 -6.83 3.95
C TYR A 89 -14.01 -7.77 5.10
N ARG A 90 -14.29 -9.05 4.95
CA ARG A 90 -13.94 -10.05 5.94
C ARG A 90 -12.93 -11.03 5.36
N PRO A 91 -11.65 -10.88 5.72
CA PRO A 91 -10.62 -11.80 5.22
C PRO A 91 -10.79 -13.19 5.81
N ASP A 92 -10.55 -14.20 4.99
CA ASP A 92 -10.53 -15.57 5.45
C ASP A 92 -9.10 -15.95 5.85
N ARG A 93 -8.93 -17.21 6.26
CA ARG A 93 -7.60 -17.69 6.69
C ARG A 93 -6.56 -17.63 5.57
N TRP A 94 -6.99 -17.77 4.32
CA TRP A 94 -6.08 -17.72 3.17
C TRP A 94 -5.60 -16.32 2.92
N ASP A 95 -6.49 -15.34 3.06
CA ASP A 95 -6.11 -13.92 2.96
C ASP A 95 -5.07 -13.56 4.02
N VAL A 96 -5.33 -13.97 5.27
CA VAL A 96 -4.43 -13.65 6.38
C VAL A 96 -3.09 -14.35 6.22
N THR A 97 -3.11 -15.64 5.85
CA THR A 97 -1.88 -16.41 5.66
C THR A 97 -1.05 -15.80 4.54
N GLY A 98 -1.68 -15.47 3.41
CA GLY A 98 -0.97 -14.86 2.29
C GLY A 98 -0.37 -13.52 2.67
N ALA A 99 -1.12 -12.69 3.40
CA ALA A 99 -0.61 -11.40 3.84
C ALA A 99 0.60 -11.55 4.76
N LEU A 100 0.55 -12.51 5.69
CA LEU A 100 1.68 -12.76 6.59
C LEU A 100 2.92 -13.23 5.83
N VAL A 101 2.75 -14.08 4.82
CA VAL A 101 3.86 -14.52 3.97
C VAL A 101 4.46 -13.33 3.22
N CYS A 102 3.61 -12.45 2.69
CA CYS A 102 4.07 -11.27 1.98
C CYS A 102 4.86 -10.33 2.89
N LEU A 103 4.38 -10.13 4.13
CA LEU A 103 5.10 -9.29 5.09
C LEU A 103 6.43 -9.91 5.50
N ALA A 104 6.47 -11.23 5.67
CA ALA A 104 7.73 -11.90 5.96
C ALA A 104 8.72 -11.74 4.82
N GLY A 105 8.25 -11.86 3.57
CA GLY A 105 9.08 -11.66 2.40
C GLY A 105 9.60 -10.23 2.31
N MET A 106 8.73 -9.26 2.55
CA MET A 106 9.11 -7.85 2.58
C MET A 106 10.18 -7.57 3.64
N ALA A 107 10.00 -8.10 4.84
CA ALA A 107 10.96 -7.90 5.92
C ALA A 107 12.32 -8.52 5.55
N LEU A 108 12.29 -9.68 4.92
CA LEU A 108 13.51 -10.34 4.46
C LEU A 108 14.24 -9.49 3.41
N ILE A 109 13.50 -8.94 2.47
CA ILE A 109 14.09 -8.10 1.41
C ILE A 109 14.74 -6.85 2.00
N MET A 110 14.03 -6.17 2.89
CA MET A 110 14.48 -4.86 3.38
C MET A 110 15.46 -4.94 4.54
N TYR A 111 15.30 -5.91 5.43
CA TYR A 111 15.96 -5.85 6.72
C TYR A 111 16.90 -7.02 7.00
N ALA A 112 17.07 -7.94 6.06
CA ALA A 112 18.01 -9.05 6.25
C ALA A 112 19.43 -8.51 6.43
N PRO A 113 20.23 -9.08 7.35
CA PRO A 113 21.63 -8.66 7.48
C PRO A 113 22.43 -9.16 6.29
N ARG A 114 22.90 -8.25 5.45
CA ARG A 114 23.70 -8.58 4.28
C ARG A 114 25.17 -8.31 4.60
N GLY A 115 26.03 -9.03 3.97
CA GLY A 115 27.46 -8.94 4.25
C GLY A 115 28.15 -7.72 3.67
N HIS A 116 27.41 -6.69 3.34
CA HIS A 116 27.99 -5.48 2.76
C HIS A 116 27.19 -4.23 3.06
#